data_1cfdf6323fce2ae00f146fe2009e9919
#
_entry.id   1cfdf6323fce2ae00f146fe2009e9919
#
_cell.length_a   1.000
_cell.length_b   1.000
_cell.length_c   1.000
_cell.angle_alpha   90.00
_cell.angle_beta   90.00
_cell.angle_gamma   90.00
#
_symmetry.space_group_name_H-M   'P 1'
#
loop_
_entity.id
_entity.type
_entity.pdbx_description
1 polymer ?
#
loop_
_entity_poly.entity_id
_entity_poly.type
_entity_poly.pdbx_seq_one_letter_code
_entity_poly.pdbx_strand_id
1 'polypeptide(L)'
;MVETSQDWSEKLPFALWAYRTSFCTSTGATPYSLVYGIEVVLPVEIEMGSLRVTLEQQIPEADWVQARLDQLNLLYERRLRAADHVHAYQWKMARALVALFSVFMSILFA
;
A
#
# COMPACT_ATOMS: atom_id res chain seq x y z
N MET A 1 27.20 -19.79 9.03
CA MET A 1 26.21 -19.49 9.03
C MET A 1 25.86 -18.45 9.83
N VAL A 2 26.28 -17.60 9.86
CA VAL A 2 26.16 -16.74 10.65
C VAL A 2 26.02 -15.46 10.13
N GLU A 3 25.46 -15.32 9.23
CA GLU A 3 25.23 -14.29 8.65
C GLU A 3 24.28 -13.56 9.16
N THR A 4 24.07 -13.20 10.00
CA THR A 4 23.00 -13.03 10.38
C THR A 4 22.66 -11.67 10.75
N SER A 5 23.14 -11.00 11.70
CA SER A 5 22.63 -9.72 12.10
C SER A 5 23.07 -8.59 11.16
N GLN A 6 24.23 -8.68 10.53
CA GLN A 6 24.66 -7.67 9.60
C GLN A 6 23.88 -7.72 8.29
N ASP A 7 23.66 -8.91 7.77
CA ASP A 7 22.86 -9.07 6.54
C ASP A 7 21.45 -8.59 6.75
N TRP A 8 20.90 -8.83 7.95
CA TRP A 8 19.58 -8.42 8.27
C TRP A 8 19.45 -6.90 8.30
N SER A 9 20.42 -6.22 8.90
CA SER A 9 20.45 -4.76 8.96
C SER A 9 20.56 -4.14 7.58
N GLU A 10 21.36 -4.73 6.71
CA GLU A 10 21.56 -4.21 5.37
C GLU A 10 20.32 -4.41 4.49
N LYS A 11 19.59 -5.50 4.70
CA LYS A 11 18.42 -5.82 3.89
C LYS A 11 17.14 -5.18 4.40
N LEU A 12 17.11 -4.75 5.64
CA LEU A 12 15.91 -4.17 6.24
C LEU A 12 15.37 -2.94 5.50
N PRO A 13 16.20 -1.97 5.09
CA PRO A 13 15.68 -0.82 4.35
C PRO A 13 15.00 -1.21 3.04
N PHE A 14 15.52 -2.23 2.34
CA PHE A 14 14.93 -2.71 1.11
C PHE A 14 13.60 -3.42 1.36
N ALA A 15 13.52 -4.19 2.43
CA ALA A 15 12.26 -4.84 2.83
C ALA A 15 11.19 -3.83 3.20
N LEU A 16 11.57 -2.78 3.92
CA LEU A 16 10.64 -1.69 4.28
C LEU A 16 10.16 -0.94 3.06
N TRP A 17 11.05 -0.68 2.10
CA TRP A 17 10.70 -0.04 0.85
C TRP A 17 9.69 -0.88 0.07
N ALA A 18 9.98 -2.18 -0.05
CA ALA A 18 9.08 -3.11 -0.74
C ALA A 18 7.71 -3.12 -0.08
N TYR A 19 7.64 -3.17 1.24
CA TYR A 19 6.38 -3.15 1.96
C TYR A 19 5.61 -1.85 1.72
N ARG A 20 6.29 -0.71 1.81
CA ARG A 20 5.65 0.61 1.67
C ARG A 20 5.08 0.82 0.27
N THR A 21 5.68 0.21 -0.73
CA THR A 21 5.27 0.40 -2.12
C THR A 21 4.41 -0.75 -2.66
N SER A 22 4.13 -1.77 -1.85
CA SER A 22 3.31 -2.90 -2.27
C SER A 22 1.85 -2.65 -1.95
N PHE A 23 0.98 -3.11 -2.83
CA PHE A 23 -0.45 -2.99 -2.63
C PHE A 23 -0.89 -3.91 -1.48
N CYS A 24 -1.64 -3.37 -0.54
CA CYS A 24 -2.19 -4.13 0.57
C CYS A 24 -3.65 -4.43 0.31
N THR A 25 -4.03 -5.70 0.28
CA THR A 25 -5.42 -6.09 0.03
C THR A 25 -6.36 -5.64 1.15
N SER A 26 -5.86 -5.57 2.39
CA SER A 26 -6.68 -5.16 3.52
C SER A 26 -7.08 -3.70 3.47
N THR A 27 -6.23 -2.82 2.94
CA THR A 27 -6.53 -1.39 2.83
C THR A 27 -6.97 -0.98 1.43
N GLY A 28 -6.70 -1.81 0.44
CA GLY A 28 -6.99 -1.47 -0.95
C GLY A 28 -6.06 -0.41 -1.52
N ALA A 29 -4.92 -0.17 -0.91
CA ALA A 29 -3.96 0.84 -1.34
C ALA A 29 -2.55 0.48 -0.89
N THR A 30 -1.56 1.20 -1.38
CA THR A 30 -0.19 1.04 -0.87
C THR A 30 -0.02 1.89 0.38
N PRO A 31 0.79 1.45 1.36
CA PRO A 31 1.09 2.29 2.52
C PRO A 31 1.69 3.64 2.13
N TYR A 32 2.50 3.67 1.07
CA TYR A 32 3.11 4.91 0.58
C TYR A 32 2.04 5.93 0.16
N SER A 33 1.03 5.48 -0.60
CA SER A 33 -0.02 6.39 -1.07
C SER A 33 -0.88 6.93 0.06
N LEU A 34 -1.05 6.16 1.14
CA LEU A 34 -1.83 6.61 2.30
C LEU A 34 -1.10 7.63 3.15
N VAL A 35 0.23 7.65 3.08
CA VAL A 35 1.03 8.62 3.82
C VAL A 35 1.24 9.88 3.00
N TYR A 36 1.62 9.74 1.74
CA TYR A 36 2.02 10.88 0.92
C TYR A 36 0.94 11.38 -0.03
N GLY A 37 -0.11 10.61 -0.23
CA GLY A 37 -1.21 11.01 -1.11
C GLY A 37 -0.95 10.81 -2.59
N ILE A 38 0.20 10.25 -2.96
CA ILE A 38 0.54 9.95 -4.36
C ILE A 38 1.20 8.58 -4.43
N GLU A 39 1.24 8.02 -5.62
CA GLU A 39 1.96 6.77 -5.82
C GLU A 39 3.44 7.02 -6.03
N VAL A 40 4.25 6.05 -5.63
CA VAL A 40 5.68 6.16 -5.74
C VAL A 40 6.10 6.05 -7.21
N VAL A 41 7.13 6.82 -7.58
CA VAL A 41 7.75 6.70 -8.91
C VAL A 41 8.97 5.81 -8.75
N LEU A 42 8.99 4.70 -9.48
CA LEU A 42 10.12 3.77 -9.40
C LEU A 42 11.30 4.31 -10.21
N PRO A 43 12.53 4.05 -9.78
CA PRO A 43 13.70 4.49 -10.56
C PRO A 43 13.69 4.01 -12.01
N VAL A 44 13.17 2.81 -12.26
CA VAL A 44 13.09 2.27 -13.62
C VAL A 44 12.15 3.11 -14.50
N GLU A 45 11.08 3.67 -13.92
CA GLU A 45 10.17 4.54 -14.67
C GLU A 45 10.87 5.81 -15.14
N ILE A 46 11.74 6.36 -14.31
CA ILE A 46 12.50 7.55 -14.66
C ILE A 46 13.49 7.22 -15.77
N GLU A 47 14.21 6.11 -15.66
CA GLU A 47 15.17 5.69 -16.66
C GLU A 47 14.55 5.38 -18.00
N MET A 48 13.36 4.79 -17.99
CA MET A 48 12.66 4.43 -19.22
C MET A 48 11.83 5.55 -19.79
N GLY A 49 11.84 6.72 -19.16
CA GLY A 49 11.09 7.86 -19.67
C GLY A 49 9.61 7.65 -19.62
N SER A 50 9.08 7.17 -18.49
CA SER A 50 7.65 6.96 -18.31
C SER A 50 6.86 8.19 -18.73
N LEU A 51 5.73 7.99 -19.38
CA LEU A 51 4.83 9.07 -19.79
C LEU A 51 4.40 9.91 -18.60
N ARG A 52 4.14 9.29 -17.46
CA ARG A 52 3.76 9.99 -16.24
C ARG A 52 4.84 10.97 -15.80
N VAL A 53 6.10 10.53 -15.76
CA VAL A 53 7.22 11.36 -15.35
C VAL A 53 7.43 12.50 -16.35
N THR A 54 7.34 12.19 -17.65
CA THR A 54 7.52 13.20 -18.70
C THR A 54 6.44 14.28 -18.60
N LEU A 55 5.20 13.89 -18.37
CA LEU A 55 4.10 14.84 -18.22
C LEU A 55 4.27 15.71 -16.97
N GLU A 56 4.71 15.13 -15.87
CA GLU A 56 4.97 15.89 -14.66
C GLU A 56 6.04 16.95 -14.86
N GLN A 57 7.06 16.65 -15.64
CA GLN A 57 8.13 17.60 -15.92
C GLN A 57 7.71 18.74 -16.84
N GLN A 58 6.66 18.54 -17.62
CA GLN A 58 6.18 19.56 -18.54
C GLN A 58 5.15 20.50 -17.92
N ILE A 59 4.66 20.19 -16.73
CA ILE A 59 3.64 20.99 -16.06
C ILE A 59 4.28 22.23 -15.43
N PRO A 60 3.69 23.44 -15.58
CA PRO A 60 4.17 24.63 -14.90
C PRO A 60 4.17 24.46 -13.38
N GLU A 61 5.11 25.10 -12.71
CA GLU A 61 5.27 24.98 -11.27
C GLU A 61 3.99 25.34 -10.50
N ALA A 62 3.30 26.39 -10.93
CA ALA A 62 2.06 26.81 -10.28
C ALA A 62 0.98 25.73 -10.35
N ASP A 63 0.84 25.08 -11.50
CA ASP A 63 -0.13 24.00 -11.67
C ASP A 63 0.26 22.77 -10.87
N TRP A 64 1.57 22.50 -10.77
CA TRP A 64 2.08 21.39 -10.00
C TRP A 64 1.76 21.58 -8.50
N VAL A 65 1.94 22.78 -7.98
CA VAL A 65 1.63 23.10 -6.58
C VAL A 65 0.13 22.95 -6.33
N GLN A 66 -0.70 23.44 -7.25
CA GLN A 66 -2.15 23.32 -7.13
C GLN A 66 -2.60 21.85 -7.15
N ALA A 67 -2.04 21.07 -8.07
CA ALA A 67 -2.33 19.63 -8.13
C ALA A 67 -1.92 18.93 -6.84
N ARG A 68 -0.77 19.27 -6.28
CA ARG A 68 -0.30 18.71 -5.03
C ARG A 68 -1.23 19.07 -3.86
N LEU A 69 -1.68 20.32 -3.83
CA LEU A 69 -2.63 20.75 -2.80
C LEU A 69 -3.93 19.97 -2.88
N ASP A 70 -4.46 19.76 -4.10
CA ASP A 70 -5.67 18.98 -4.32
C ASP A 70 -5.49 17.54 -3.86
N GLN A 71 -4.33 16.93 -4.14
CA GLN A 71 -4.03 15.59 -3.68
C GLN A 71 -4.02 15.51 -2.15
N LEU A 72 -3.45 16.49 -1.48
CA LEU A 72 -3.41 16.54 -0.02
C LEU A 72 -4.80 16.74 0.57
N ASN A 73 -5.64 17.53 -0.09
CA ASN A 73 -7.03 17.74 0.36
C ASN A 73 -7.84 16.45 0.27
N LEU A 74 -7.57 15.61 -0.75
CA LEU A 74 -8.24 14.35 -0.91
C LEU A 74 -7.65 13.22 -0.06
N LEU A 75 -6.53 13.46 0.60
CA LEU A 75 -5.83 12.44 1.37
C LEU A 75 -6.68 11.93 2.54
N TYR A 76 -7.42 12.83 3.19
CA TYR A 76 -8.32 12.44 4.29
C TYR A 76 -9.38 11.44 3.80
N GLU A 77 -9.97 11.70 2.64
CA GLU A 77 -10.97 10.81 2.07
C GLU A 77 -10.37 9.47 1.69
N ARG A 78 -9.14 9.46 1.16
CA ARG A 78 -8.44 8.22 0.83
C ARG A 78 -8.18 7.38 2.07
N ARG A 79 -7.76 8.03 3.16
CA ARG A 79 -7.51 7.34 4.43
C ARG A 79 -8.80 6.79 5.02
N LEU A 80 -9.88 7.55 4.95
CA LEU A 80 -11.18 7.09 5.41
C LEU A 80 -11.67 5.89 4.60
N ARG A 81 -11.51 5.95 3.27
CA ARG A 81 -11.88 4.86 2.39
C ARG A 81 -11.06 3.60 2.69
N ALA A 82 -9.76 3.77 2.97
CA ALA A 82 -8.91 2.66 3.37
C ALA A 82 -9.35 2.05 4.71
N ALA A 83 -9.76 2.87 5.67
CA ALA A 83 -10.29 2.39 6.95
C ALA A 83 -11.56 1.59 6.76
N ASP A 84 -12.48 2.06 5.91
CA ASP A 84 -13.70 1.33 5.59
C ASP A 84 -13.39 -0.01 4.91
N HIS A 85 -12.38 0.00 4.03
CA HIS A 85 -11.95 -1.21 3.35
C HIS A 85 -11.36 -2.23 4.35
N VAL A 86 -10.62 -1.76 5.34
CA VAL A 86 -10.08 -2.61 6.40
C VAL A 86 -11.23 -3.26 7.19
N HIS A 87 -12.25 -2.50 7.55
CA HIS A 87 -13.41 -3.05 8.26
C HIS A 87 -14.12 -4.12 7.43
N ALA A 88 -14.34 -3.86 6.16
CA ALA A 88 -14.96 -4.84 5.26
C ALA A 88 -14.10 -6.10 5.11
N TYR A 89 -12.77 -5.93 5.01
CA TYR A 89 -11.85 -7.03 4.91
C TYR A 89 -11.86 -7.89 6.19
N GLN A 90 -11.82 -7.24 7.35
CA GLN A 90 -11.87 -7.92 8.63
C GLN A 90 -13.18 -8.70 8.81
N TRP A 91 -14.29 -8.13 8.33
CA TRP A 91 -15.58 -8.82 8.36
C TRP A 91 -15.53 -10.10 7.54
N LYS A 92 -14.99 -10.03 6.32
CA LYS A 92 -14.85 -11.19 5.45
C LYS A 92 -13.98 -12.27 6.09
N MET A 93 -12.87 -11.85 6.69
CA MET A 93 -11.95 -12.79 7.35
C MET A 93 -12.58 -13.43 8.57
N ALA A 94 -13.34 -12.67 9.36
CA ALA A 94 -14.05 -13.20 10.51
C ALA A 94 -15.11 -14.22 10.09
N ARG A 95 -15.86 -13.94 9.03
CA ARG A 95 -16.84 -14.87 8.49
C ARG A 95 -16.22 -16.15 7.98
N ALA A 96 -15.10 -16.03 7.26
CA ALA A 96 -14.37 -17.20 6.76
C ALA A 96 -13.85 -18.06 7.91
N LEU A 97 -13.35 -17.41 8.97
CA LEU A 97 -12.84 -18.10 10.13
C LEU A 97 -13.96 -18.84 10.87
N VAL A 98 -15.13 -18.22 11.04
CA VAL A 98 -16.28 -18.84 11.67
C VAL A 98 -16.78 -20.03 10.87
N ALA A 99 -16.85 -19.90 9.55
CA ALA A 99 -17.25 -21.00 8.67
C ALA A 99 -16.26 -22.17 8.75
N LEU A 100 -14.97 -21.88 8.77
CA LEU A 100 -13.93 -22.88 8.88
C LEU A 100 -14.01 -23.58 10.22
N PHE A 101 -14.23 -22.84 11.29
CA PHE A 101 -14.37 -23.38 12.64
C PHE A 101 -15.60 -24.26 12.75
N SER A 102 -16.73 -23.89 12.14
CA SER A 102 -17.95 -24.69 12.10
C SER A 102 -17.70 -26.03 11.42
N VAL A 103 -17.02 -26.01 10.26
CA VAL A 103 -16.70 -27.24 9.54
C VAL A 103 -15.77 -28.12 10.36
N PHE A 104 -14.77 -27.53 11.00
CA PHE A 104 -13.82 -28.26 11.84
C PHE A 104 -14.54 -28.93 13.02
N MET A 105 -15.44 -28.21 13.69
CA MET A 105 -16.20 -28.75 14.80
C MET A 105 -17.17 -29.86 14.35
N SER A 106 -17.76 -29.72 13.17
CA SER A 106 -18.61 -30.77 12.62
C SER A 106 -17.82 -32.05 12.36
N ILE A 107 -16.61 -31.93 11.84
CA ILE A 107 -15.75 -33.08 11.59
C ILE A 107 -15.31 -33.70 12.92
N LEU A 108 -14.95 -32.87 13.89
CA LEU A 108 -14.44 -33.35 15.15
C LEU A 108 -15.51 -34.07 15.98
N PHE A 109 -16.77 -33.59 15.93
CA PHE A 109 -17.84 -34.16 16.74
C PHE A 109 -18.80 -35.01 15.93
N ALA A 110 -18.50 -35.29 14.71
CA ALA A 110 -19.30 -36.22 13.91
C ALA A 110 -18.85 -37.71 14.15
#